data_3d9e5de036564ce2318ef6331b76842a
#
_entry.id   3d9e5de036564ce2318ef6331b76842a
#
_cell.length_a   1.000
_cell.length_b   1.000
_cell.length_c   1.000
_cell.angle_alpha   90.00
_cell.angle_beta   90.00
_cell.angle_gamma   90.00
#
_symmetry.space_group_name_H-M   'P 1'
#
loop_
_entity.id
_entity.type
_entity.pdbx_description
1 polymer ?
#
loop_
_entity_poly.entity_id
_entity_poly.type
_entity_poly.pdbx_seq_one_letter_code
_entity_poly.pdbx_strand_id
1 'polypeptide(L)'
;SGLAELLGPRIEELDIIGNPTLACQARGIEGLKIRITAKSENDDSAEQIIAAEELLIRKLLGDLIFGIDEQTMESVVLKERRDRGLTLAVAESFTGGMLSTRLSAIDPAMEVFRGGSISTLIGEGQANEDLAITAAERAKFEFSTNVGLATVAPNADDNQLPGTVYFGAVIGDRQYSQRSSVPG
;
A
#
# COMPACT_ATOMS: atom_id res chain seq x y z
N SER A 1 -1.06 -0.56 -16.36
CA SER A 1 -1.32 -1.50 -17.49
C SER A 1 -1.21 -2.95 -17.06
N GLY A 2 -0.31 -3.32 -16.17
CA GLY A 2 -0.08 -4.72 -15.80
C GLY A 2 -1.30 -5.47 -15.24
N LEU A 3 -2.16 -4.83 -14.43
CA LEU A 3 -3.30 -5.52 -13.81
C LEU A 3 -4.39 -5.89 -14.83
N ALA A 4 -4.67 -4.99 -15.77
CA ALA A 4 -5.63 -5.25 -16.85
C ALA A 4 -5.17 -6.38 -17.78
N GLU A 5 -3.86 -6.49 -18.01
CA GLU A 5 -3.27 -7.57 -18.80
C GLU A 5 -3.36 -8.93 -18.08
N LEU A 6 -3.20 -8.94 -16.75
CA LEU A 6 -3.32 -10.16 -15.94
C LEU A 6 -4.76 -10.65 -15.83
N LEU A 7 -5.73 -9.74 -15.70
CA LEU A 7 -7.14 -10.09 -15.53
C LEU A 7 -7.92 -10.22 -16.83
N GLY A 8 -7.45 -9.60 -17.92
CA GLY A 8 -8.15 -9.56 -19.21
C GLY A 8 -8.64 -10.93 -19.67
N PRO A 9 -7.76 -11.95 -19.79
CA PRO A 9 -8.18 -13.28 -20.23
C PRO A 9 -9.25 -13.91 -19.34
N ARG A 10 -9.18 -13.67 -18.03
CA ARG A 10 -10.18 -14.21 -17.09
C ARG A 10 -11.52 -13.49 -17.21
N ILE A 11 -11.51 -12.19 -17.40
CA ILE A 11 -12.73 -11.39 -17.61
C ILE A 11 -13.42 -11.86 -18.91
N GLU A 12 -12.68 -12.02 -20.00
CA GLU A 12 -13.23 -12.51 -21.27
C GLU A 12 -13.86 -13.90 -21.14
N GLU A 13 -13.22 -14.80 -20.41
CA GLU A 13 -13.77 -16.13 -20.15
C GLU A 13 -15.08 -16.06 -19.34
N LEU A 14 -15.13 -15.21 -18.30
CA LEU A 14 -16.32 -15.05 -17.47
C LEU A 14 -17.47 -14.35 -18.20
N ASP A 15 -17.18 -13.45 -19.14
CA ASP A 15 -18.18 -12.82 -19.99
C ASP A 15 -18.90 -13.88 -20.85
N ILE A 16 -18.21 -14.93 -21.26
CA ILE A 16 -18.80 -16.07 -22.01
C ILE A 16 -19.63 -16.97 -21.07
N ILE A 17 -19.10 -17.27 -19.89
CA ILE A 17 -19.76 -18.14 -18.89
C ILE A 17 -20.99 -17.45 -18.29
N GLY A 18 -20.90 -16.12 -18.05
CA GLY A 18 -21.98 -15.29 -17.55
C GLY A 18 -22.20 -15.32 -16.02
N ASN A 19 -21.55 -16.24 -15.30
CA ASN A 19 -21.61 -16.35 -13.84
C ASN A 19 -20.39 -17.14 -13.30
N PRO A 20 -19.57 -16.60 -12.36
CA PRO A 20 -19.67 -15.25 -11.82
C PRO A 20 -19.25 -14.15 -12.81
N THR A 21 -19.39 -12.89 -12.41
CA THR A 21 -18.86 -11.75 -13.16
C THR A 21 -17.79 -11.03 -12.36
N LEU A 22 -16.80 -10.45 -13.07
CA LEU A 22 -15.75 -9.61 -12.50
C LEU A 22 -15.92 -8.16 -12.94
N ALA A 23 -15.76 -7.24 -12.00
CA ALA A 23 -15.70 -5.82 -12.27
C ALA A 23 -14.49 -5.19 -11.59
N CYS A 24 -13.73 -4.37 -12.32
CA CYS A 24 -12.61 -3.62 -11.80
C CYS A 24 -13.01 -2.15 -11.63
N GLN A 25 -12.81 -1.61 -10.43
CA GLN A 25 -13.14 -0.24 -10.10
C GLN A 25 -11.91 0.47 -9.55
N ALA A 26 -11.47 1.52 -10.24
CA ALA A 26 -10.43 2.41 -9.71
C ALA A 26 -11.00 3.28 -8.59
N ARG A 27 -10.31 3.30 -7.45
CA ARG A 27 -10.68 4.09 -6.27
C ARG A 27 -9.63 5.14 -5.91
N GLY A 28 -8.98 5.71 -6.91
CA GLY A 28 -7.96 6.72 -6.72
C GLY A 28 -6.83 6.22 -5.82
N ILE A 29 -6.57 6.90 -4.72
CA ILE A 29 -5.49 6.59 -3.78
C ILE A 29 -5.65 5.23 -3.06
N GLU A 30 -6.86 4.68 -3.02
CA GLU A 30 -7.12 3.36 -2.41
C GLU A 30 -6.76 2.19 -3.34
N GLY A 31 -6.37 2.49 -4.57
CA GLY A 31 -5.97 1.49 -5.55
C GLY A 31 -7.13 0.96 -6.40
N LEU A 32 -7.07 -0.30 -6.77
CA LEU A 32 -8.07 -0.95 -7.60
C LEU A 32 -8.88 -1.95 -6.78
N LYS A 33 -10.21 -1.83 -6.81
CA LYS A 33 -11.13 -2.81 -6.22
C LYS A 33 -11.61 -3.77 -7.29
N ILE A 34 -11.42 -5.07 -7.05
CA ILE A 34 -11.96 -6.15 -7.90
C ILE A 34 -13.20 -6.68 -7.19
N ARG A 35 -14.34 -6.65 -7.89
CA ARG A 35 -15.60 -7.17 -7.38
C ARG A 35 -15.95 -8.46 -8.09
N ILE A 36 -16.19 -9.51 -7.33
CA ILE A 36 -16.76 -10.78 -7.80
C ILE A 36 -18.24 -10.76 -7.48
N THR A 37 -19.09 -11.04 -8.47
CA THR A 37 -20.54 -11.12 -8.27
C THR A 37 -21.05 -12.44 -8.81
N ALA A 38 -21.70 -13.23 -7.99
CA ALA A 38 -22.34 -14.49 -8.39
C ALA A 38 -23.85 -14.42 -8.24
N LYS A 39 -24.56 -15.17 -9.06
CA LYS A 39 -26.00 -15.40 -8.98
C LYS A 39 -26.25 -16.88 -8.69
N SER A 40 -27.15 -17.17 -7.75
CA SER A 40 -27.55 -18.52 -7.41
C SER A 40 -28.96 -18.52 -6.82
N GLU A 41 -29.58 -19.69 -6.75
CA GLU A 41 -30.89 -19.87 -6.14
C GLU A 41 -30.83 -19.82 -4.60
N ASN A 42 -29.65 -20.02 -4.03
CA ASN A 42 -29.42 -19.94 -2.58
C ASN A 42 -28.03 -19.32 -2.29
N ASP A 43 -27.88 -18.76 -1.09
CA ASP A 43 -26.68 -18.05 -0.66
C ASP A 43 -25.45 -18.97 -0.58
N ASP A 44 -25.58 -20.19 -0.07
CA ASP A 44 -24.48 -21.15 0.05
C ASP A 44 -23.83 -21.46 -1.31
N SER A 45 -24.64 -21.61 -2.36
CA SER A 45 -24.13 -21.86 -3.71
C SER A 45 -23.48 -20.60 -4.31
N ALA A 46 -23.98 -19.41 -4.02
CA ALA A 46 -23.38 -18.16 -4.43
C ALA A 46 -22.02 -17.96 -3.77
N GLU A 47 -21.91 -18.22 -2.47
CA GLU A 47 -20.64 -18.13 -1.73
C GLU A 47 -19.61 -19.12 -2.26
N GLN A 48 -19.99 -20.33 -2.60
CA GLN A 48 -19.08 -21.31 -3.20
C GLN A 48 -18.54 -20.85 -4.55
N ILE A 49 -19.39 -20.25 -5.39
CA ILE A 49 -18.98 -19.71 -6.69
C ILE A 49 -17.99 -18.54 -6.49
N ILE A 50 -18.29 -17.63 -5.55
CA ILE A 50 -17.41 -16.49 -5.22
C ILE A 50 -16.08 -16.99 -4.67
N ALA A 51 -16.08 -17.94 -3.74
CA ALA A 51 -14.87 -18.49 -3.14
C ALA A 51 -13.96 -19.20 -4.17
N ALA A 52 -14.55 -19.93 -5.10
CA ALA A 52 -13.80 -20.57 -6.19
C ALA A 52 -13.14 -19.53 -7.10
N GLU A 53 -13.86 -18.49 -7.47
CA GLU A 53 -13.33 -17.41 -8.29
C GLU A 53 -12.27 -16.59 -7.54
N GLU A 54 -12.49 -16.26 -6.27
CA GLU A 54 -11.51 -15.56 -5.45
C GLU A 54 -10.18 -16.32 -5.40
N LEU A 55 -10.21 -17.64 -5.26
CA LEU A 55 -9.01 -18.47 -5.27
C LEU A 55 -8.22 -18.34 -6.58
N LEU A 56 -8.91 -18.29 -7.72
CA LEU A 56 -8.29 -18.09 -9.03
C LEU A 56 -7.68 -16.69 -9.14
N ILE A 57 -8.40 -15.65 -8.72
CA ILE A 57 -7.90 -14.27 -8.74
C ILE A 57 -6.68 -14.12 -7.82
N ARG A 58 -6.69 -14.72 -6.63
CA ARG A 58 -5.54 -14.72 -5.72
C ARG A 58 -4.33 -15.42 -6.34
N LYS A 59 -4.54 -16.49 -7.07
CA LYS A 59 -3.46 -17.19 -7.79
C LYS A 59 -2.88 -16.34 -8.93
N LEU A 60 -3.72 -15.56 -9.62
CA LEU A 60 -3.30 -14.69 -10.72
C LEU A 60 -2.55 -13.46 -10.23
N LEU A 61 -3.01 -12.85 -9.15
CA LEU A 61 -2.52 -11.55 -8.69
C LEU A 61 -1.49 -11.66 -7.56
N GLY A 62 -1.49 -12.75 -6.78
CA GLY A 62 -0.52 -12.97 -5.71
C GLY A 62 -0.42 -11.80 -4.74
N ASP A 63 0.79 -11.30 -4.56
CA ASP A 63 1.12 -10.22 -3.64
C ASP A 63 0.56 -8.83 -4.02
N LEU A 64 -0.09 -8.72 -5.19
CA LEU A 64 -0.79 -7.48 -5.56
C LEU A 64 -2.10 -7.30 -4.77
N ILE A 65 -2.62 -8.36 -4.14
CA ILE A 65 -3.80 -8.28 -3.29
C ILE A 65 -3.37 -8.01 -1.85
N PHE A 66 -3.65 -6.81 -1.36
CA PHE A 66 -3.33 -6.43 0.02
C PHE A 66 -4.48 -6.66 1.01
N GLY A 67 -5.73 -6.72 0.55
CA GLY A 67 -6.88 -6.83 1.46
C GLY A 67 -8.15 -7.27 0.74
N ILE A 68 -9.23 -7.43 1.52
CA ILE A 68 -10.57 -7.82 1.07
C ILE A 68 -11.62 -6.86 1.63
N ASP A 69 -12.74 -6.78 0.96
CA ASP A 69 -13.93 -6.00 1.35
C ASP A 69 -13.63 -4.54 1.66
N GLU A 70 -13.80 -4.11 2.91
CA GLU A 70 -13.60 -2.74 3.37
C GLU A 70 -12.19 -2.51 3.96
N GLN A 71 -11.30 -3.49 3.84
CA GLN A 71 -9.91 -3.30 4.27
C GLN A 71 -9.20 -2.26 3.41
N THR A 72 -8.53 -1.33 4.06
CA THR A 72 -7.63 -0.37 3.43
C THR A 72 -6.17 -0.80 3.63
N MET A 73 -5.25 -0.28 2.84
CA MET A 73 -3.82 -0.55 3.00
C MET A 73 -3.36 -0.23 4.43
N GLU A 74 -3.83 0.88 4.99
CA GLU A 74 -3.49 1.31 6.35
C GLU A 74 -3.99 0.31 7.39
N SER A 75 -5.24 -0.14 7.26
CA SER A 75 -5.82 -1.10 8.22
C SER A 75 -5.07 -2.43 8.20
N VAL A 76 -4.69 -2.90 7.01
CA VAL A 76 -3.92 -4.14 6.85
C VAL A 76 -2.52 -3.99 7.44
N VAL A 77 -1.81 -2.90 7.12
CA VAL A 77 -0.46 -2.64 7.65
C VAL A 77 -0.49 -2.55 9.17
N LEU A 78 -1.43 -1.80 9.76
CA LEU A 78 -1.50 -1.65 11.21
C LEU A 78 -1.89 -2.95 11.89
N LYS A 79 -2.81 -3.72 11.32
CA LYS A 79 -3.15 -5.06 11.82
C LYS A 79 -1.94 -5.99 11.82
N GLU A 80 -1.24 -6.08 10.70
CA GLU A 80 -0.03 -6.91 10.56
C GLU A 80 1.08 -6.51 11.56
N ARG A 81 1.23 -5.22 11.84
CA ARG A 81 2.21 -4.75 12.84
C ARG A 81 1.74 -5.09 14.26
N ARG A 82 0.46 -4.90 14.56
CA ARG A 82 -0.13 -5.26 15.85
C ARG A 82 0.03 -6.76 16.14
N ASP A 83 -0.32 -7.60 15.19
CA ASP A 83 -0.26 -9.06 15.34
C ASP A 83 1.19 -9.55 15.62
N ARG A 84 2.19 -8.76 15.20
CA ARG A 84 3.63 -9.04 15.45
C ARG A 84 4.20 -8.26 16.64
N GLY A 85 3.41 -7.50 17.36
CA GLY A 85 3.86 -6.66 18.46
C GLY A 85 4.84 -5.55 18.04
N LEU A 86 4.75 -5.07 16.80
CA LEU A 86 5.63 -4.05 16.25
C LEU A 86 4.94 -2.70 16.21
N THR A 87 5.70 -1.65 16.53
CA THR A 87 5.29 -0.26 16.41
C THR A 87 5.89 0.42 15.20
N LEU A 88 5.25 1.47 14.69
CA LEU A 88 5.56 2.15 13.44
C LEU A 88 5.62 3.66 13.63
N ALA A 89 6.60 4.29 12.98
CA ALA A 89 6.67 5.76 12.79
C ALA A 89 6.99 6.10 11.33
N VAL A 90 6.71 7.33 10.93
CA VAL A 90 6.95 7.79 9.56
C VAL A 90 7.71 9.11 9.51
N ALA A 91 8.46 9.32 8.42
CA ALA A 91 9.05 10.60 8.04
C ALA A 91 8.55 11.00 6.64
N GLU A 92 8.01 12.20 6.51
CA GLU A 92 7.39 12.67 5.27
C GLU A 92 8.02 13.97 4.78
N SER A 93 8.45 14.02 3.52
CA SER A 93 8.94 15.27 2.93
C SER A 93 7.96 15.90 1.95
N PHE A 94 7.34 15.12 1.07
CA PHE A 94 6.48 15.65 0.01
C PHE A 94 4.99 15.32 0.18
N THR A 95 4.66 14.31 0.96
CA THR A 95 3.29 13.89 1.22
C THR A 95 2.55 14.82 2.20
N GLY A 96 3.27 15.75 2.85
CA GLY A 96 2.69 16.81 3.68
C GLY A 96 1.90 16.31 4.89
N GLY A 97 2.20 15.12 5.40
CA GLY A 97 1.50 14.48 6.52
C GLY A 97 0.34 13.57 6.09
N MET A 98 0.17 13.34 4.80
CA MET A 98 -0.91 12.48 4.30
C MET A 98 -0.78 11.04 4.81
N LEU A 99 0.44 10.48 4.84
CA LEU A 99 0.68 9.13 5.35
C LEU A 99 0.37 9.04 6.84
N SER A 100 0.84 10.02 7.63
CA SER A 100 0.51 10.12 9.06
C SER A 100 -0.99 10.25 9.30
N THR A 101 -1.68 11.08 8.53
CA THR A 101 -3.13 11.27 8.63
C THR A 101 -3.89 9.99 8.33
N ARG A 102 -3.54 9.28 7.27
CA ARG A 102 -4.19 8.03 6.87
C ARG A 102 -3.97 6.92 7.92
N LEU A 103 -2.77 6.79 8.44
CA LEU A 103 -2.46 5.80 9.49
C LEU A 103 -3.19 6.13 10.79
N SER A 104 -3.23 7.40 11.21
CA SER A 104 -3.88 7.81 12.45
C SER A 104 -5.41 7.74 12.40
N ALA A 105 -6.00 7.70 11.21
CA ALA A 105 -7.45 7.56 11.03
C ALA A 105 -7.99 6.15 11.32
N ILE A 106 -7.11 5.14 11.41
CA ILE A 106 -7.51 3.75 11.71
C ILE A 106 -7.59 3.56 13.23
N ASP A 107 -8.71 3.06 13.71
CA ASP A 107 -8.91 2.74 15.12
C ASP A 107 -8.53 1.27 15.44
N PRO A 108 -7.80 0.96 16.49
CA PRO A 108 -7.01 1.82 17.38
C PRO A 108 -5.56 2.02 16.87
N ALA A 109 -5.34 3.03 16.03
CA ALA A 109 -4.02 3.28 15.42
C ALA A 109 -2.90 3.47 16.45
N MET A 110 -3.18 4.13 17.58
CA MET A 110 -2.20 4.51 18.59
C MET A 110 -1.44 3.34 19.24
N GLU A 111 -1.96 2.13 19.14
CA GLU A 111 -1.26 0.94 19.64
C GLU A 111 -0.04 0.59 18.78
N VAL A 112 -0.08 0.92 17.51
CA VAL A 112 0.94 0.60 16.50
C VAL A 112 1.63 1.85 15.98
N PHE A 113 0.87 2.81 15.46
CA PHE A 113 1.38 4.07 14.91
C PHE A 113 1.70 5.05 16.04
N ARG A 114 2.97 5.40 16.22
CA ARG A 114 3.45 6.25 17.31
C ARG A 114 3.59 7.71 16.92
N GLY A 115 3.64 8.01 15.64
CA GLY A 115 3.73 9.38 15.14
C GLY A 115 4.49 9.51 13.85
N GLY A 116 4.57 10.73 13.36
CA GLY A 116 5.30 11.06 12.14
C GLY A 116 5.90 12.45 12.20
N SER A 117 7.08 12.60 11.59
CA SER A 117 7.73 13.88 11.36
C SER A 117 7.49 14.33 9.91
N ILE A 118 7.12 15.60 9.75
CA ILE A 118 6.88 16.21 8.45
C ILE A 118 7.92 17.32 8.28
N SER A 119 8.70 17.23 7.22
CA SER A 119 9.71 18.25 6.89
C SER A 119 9.90 18.33 5.39
N THR A 120 9.97 19.55 4.86
CA THR A 120 10.32 19.79 3.46
C THR A 120 11.78 19.44 3.13
N LEU A 121 12.63 19.35 4.18
CA LEU A 121 14.05 18.97 4.07
C LEU A 121 14.30 17.76 4.96
N ILE A 122 14.48 16.61 4.37
CA ILE A 122 14.89 15.39 5.06
C ILE A 122 16.37 15.13 4.80
N GLY A 123 17.26 15.72 5.64
CA GLY A 123 18.70 15.53 5.54
C GLY A 123 19.40 16.52 4.61
N GLU A 124 20.71 16.39 4.52
CA GLU A 124 21.56 17.13 3.59
C GLU A 124 21.85 16.31 2.33
N GLY A 125 21.85 16.96 1.17
CA GLY A 125 22.17 16.33 -0.11
C GLY A 125 20.97 16.07 -1.02
N GLN A 126 21.24 15.42 -2.14
CA GLN A 126 20.22 15.08 -3.13
C GLN A 126 19.35 13.91 -2.65
N ALA A 127 18.05 13.96 -2.95
CA ALA A 127 17.14 12.86 -2.67
C ALA A 127 17.58 11.59 -3.40
N ASN A 128 17.68 10.50 -2.66
CA ASN A 128 18.06 9.17 -3.14
C ASN A 128 17.54 8.08 -2.19
N GLU A 129 17.81 6.84 -2.51
CA GLU A 129 17.38 5.68 -1.70
C GLU A 129 18.05 5.65 -0.33
N ASP A 130 19.32 6.03 -0.20
CA ASP A 130 20.04 6.06 1.07
C ASP A 130 19.47 7.14 2.00
N LEU A 131 19.09 8.29 1.44
CA LEU A 131 18.42 9.34 2.22
C LEU A 131 17.05 8.88 2.72
N ALA A 132 16.32 8.12 1.92
CA ALA A 132 15.03 7.57 2.34
C ALA A 132 15.19 6.52 3.47
N ILE A 133 16.24 5.68 3.42
CA ILE A 133 16.57 4.76 4.53
C ILE A 133 16.94 5.55 5.78
N THR A 134 17.83 6.54 5.66
CA THR A 134 18.27 7.39 6.78
C THR A 134 17.07 8.10 7.44
N ALA A 135 16.13 8.60 6.63
CA ALA A 135 14.91 9.23 7.12
C ALA A 135 14.01 8.24 7.89
N ALA A 136 13.89 7.01 7.37
CA ALA A 136 13.14 5.96 8.04
C ALA A 136 13.78 5.54 9.38
N GLU A 137 15.11 5.43 9.43
CA GLU A 137 15.86 5.17 10.68
C GLU A 137 15.67 6.28 11.70
N ARG A 138 15.73 7.53 11.24
CA ARG A 138 15.49 8.70 12.11
C ARG A 138 14.09 8.68 12.70
N ALA A 139 13.05 8.42 11.90
CA ALA A 139 11.68 8.29 12.41
C ALA A 139 11.57 7.16 13.44
N LYS A 140 12.14 5.99 13.14
CA LYS A 140 12.20 4.85 14.07
C LYS A 140 12.85 5.23 15.40
N PHE A 141 13.95 5.95 15.38
CA PHE A 141 14.66 6.40 16.58
C PHE A 141 13.88 7.46 17.35
N GLU A 142 13.38 8.52 16.67
CA GLU A 142 12.68 9.65 17.25
C GLU A 142 11.43 9.22 18.03
N PHE A 143 10.66 8.30 17.47
CA PHE A 143 9.43 7.79 18.08
C PHE A 143 9.59 6.48 18.85
N SER A 144 10.83 6.00 19.01
CA SER A 144 11.14 4.74 19.73
C SER A 144 10.31 3.55 19.23
N THR A 145 10.27 3.35 17.90
CA THR A 145 9.48 2.29 17.25
C THR A 145 10.35 1.17 16.70
N ASN A 146 9.70 0.05 16.33
CA ASN A 146 10.37 -1.10 15.71
C ASN A 146 10.51 -0.91 14.19
N VAL A 147 9.60 -0.12 13.60
CA VAL A 147 9.52 0.13 12.16
C VAL A 147 9.56 1.62 11.90
N GLY A 148 10.38 2.04 10.97
CA GLY A 148 10.38 3.37 10.39
C GLY A 148 10.05 3.30 8.91
N LEU A 149 9.20 4.21 8.44
CA LEU A 149 8.94 4.43 7.01
C LEU A 149 9.30 5.85 6.64
N ALA A 150 9.71 6.06 5.40
CA ALA A 150 9.97 7.41 4.90
C ALA A 150 9.49 7.59 3.45
N THR A 151 9.06 8.80 3.16
CA THR A 151 8.76 9.26 1.81
C THR A 151 9.61 10.50 1.52
N VAL A 152 10.45 10.42 0.50
CA VAL A 152 11.40 11.48 0.14
C VAL A 152 11.22 11.85 -1.33
N ALA A 153 11.13 13.12 -1.63
CA ALA A 153 11.15 13.64 -3.00
C ALA A 153 12.31 14.59 -3.21
N PRO A 154 12.84 14.68 -4.46
CA PRO A 154 13.83 15.66 -4.83
C PRO A 154 13.34 17.10 -4.60
N ASN A 155 14.26 17.97 -4.24
CA ASN A 155 14.03 19.40 -4.30
C ASN A 155 14.05 19.90 -5.74
N ALA A 156 13.56 21.11 -6.00
CA ALA A 156 13.52 21.72 -7.33
C ALA A 156 14.92 21.79 -8.01
N ASP A 157 15.96 21.91 -7.20
CA ASP A 157 17.34 22.04 -7.66
C ASP A 157 18.08 20.70 -7.87
N ASP A 158 17.45 19.58 -7.56
CA ASP A 158 18.08 18.25 -7.58
C ASP A 158 18.23 17.65 -9.01
N ASN A 159 18.02 18.35 -10.05
CA ASN A 159 18.20 17.92 -11.45
C ASN A 159 17.72 16.47 -11.73
N GLN A 160 16.63 16.06 -11.11
CA GLN A 160 15.99 14.77 -11.28
C GLN A 160 14.71 14.89 -12.10
N LEU A 161 14.26 13.77 -12.68
CA LEU A 161 13.04 13.75 -13.46
C LEU A 161 11.84 14.12 -12.57
N PRO A 162 10.91 14.99 -13.04
CA PRO A 162 9.68 15.30 -12.33
C PRO A 162 8.92 14.03 -11.94
N GLY A 163 8.33 14.04 -10.75
CA GLY A 163 7.61 12.88 -10.22
C GLY A 163 8.49 11.79 -9.62
N THR A 164 9.82 11.94 -9.61
CA THR A 164 10.69 10.99 -8.90
C THR A 164 10.42 11.05 -7.41
N VAL A 165 10.26 9.90 -6.77
CA VAL A 165 10.08 9.75 -5.33
C VAL A 165 10.86 8.54 -4.82
N TYR A 166 11.27 8.61 -3.56
CA TYR A 166 12.00 7.54 -2.88
C TYR A 166 11.23 7.14 -1.62
N PHE A 167 11.15 5.84 -1.42
CA PHE A 167 10.58 5.24 -0.23
C PHE A 167 11.68 4.52 0.53
N GLY A 168 11.66 4.65 1.85
CA GLY A 168 12.54 3.93 2.75
C GLY A 168 11.71 3.19 3.80
N ALA A 169 12.14 1.99 4.17
CA ALA A 169 11.58 1.24 5.27
C ALA A 169 12.70 0.54 6.07
N VAL A 170 12.61 0.64 7.38
CA VAL A 170 13.53 -0.04 8.31
C VAL A 170 12.70 -0.86 9.29
N ILE A 171 12.95 -2.17 9.31
CA ILE A 171 12.24 -3.13 10.17
C ILE A 171 13.27 -3.93 10.96
N GLY A 172 13.40 -3.65 12.26
CA GLY A 172 14.53 -4.16 13.03
C GLY A 172 15.84 -3.66 12.43
N ASP A 173 16.69 -4.59 11.97
CA ASP A 173 17.98 -4.31 11.32
C ASP A 173 17.90 -4.40 9.78
N ARG A 174 16.72 -4.69 9.22
CA ARG A 174 16.53 -4.81 7.76
C ARG A 174 16.13 -3.46 7.18
N GLN A 175 16.79 -3.12 6.08
CA GLN A 175 16.57 -1.89 5.33
C GLN A 175 16.01 -2.22 3.94
N TYR A 176 15.06 -1.43 3.49
CA TYR A 176 14.43 -1.53 2.18
C TYR A 176 14.31 -0.14 1.58
N SER A 177 14.58 -0.02 0.32
CA SER A 177 14.37 1.21 -0.43
C SER A 177 13.78 0.94 -1.80
N GLN A 178 13.08 1.92 -2.31
CA GLN A 178 12.52 1.87 -3.65
C GLN A 178 12.45 3.27 -4.24
N ARG A 179 12.94 3.40 -5.47
CA ARG A 179 12.67 4.55 -6.31
C ARG A 179 11.41 4.31 -7.13
N SER A 180 10.55 5.31 -7.23
CA SER A 180 9.36 5.28 -8.07
C SER A 180 9.19 6.57 -8.85
N SER A 181 8.36 6.54 -9.88
CA SER A 181 7.91 7.72 -10.62
C SER A 181 6.41 7.86 -10.47
N VAL A 182 5.98 8.96 -9.90
CA VAL A 182 4.57 9.32 -9.75
C VAL A 182 4.23 10.25 -10.91
N PRO A 183 3.28 9.89 -11.78
CA PRO A 183 2.84 10.80 -12.83
C PRO A 183 2.22 12.05 -12.20
N GLY A 184 2.62 13.21 -12.73
CA GLY A 184 2.07 14.52 -12.34
C GLY A 184 0.70 14.77 -12.94
#